data_95b5f5fd05cb87884250ada63587a472
#
_entry.id   95b5f5fd05cb87884250ada63587a472
#
_cell.length_a   1.000
_cell.length_b   1.000
_cell.length_c   1.000
_cell.angle_alpha   90.00
_cell.angle_beta   90.00
_cell.angle_gamma   90.00
#
_symmetry.space_group_name_H-M   'P 1'
#
loop_
_entity.id
_entity.type
_entity.pdbx_description
1 polymer ?
#
loop_
_entity_poly.entity_id
_entity_poly.type
_entity_poly.pdbx_seq_one_letter_code
_entity_poly.pdbx_strand_id
1 'polypeptide(L)'
;MWRARAGRAYSARMTTQDEPTSHHFTSQGVKLHYLDWGNSDAPTLLLIHGTRDHARSWDWTARALRDRWHVVALDLRGHGDSEWPPDGAYLLPYHLLDILEMIELLGPAPVTVVAHSFGGNVVARYAGIYPERIRKIVFVDSLGPTPDNYGNWAKEGPVKRSRDWIAQRRDAGLMQPRRLASIEDGAARMRKTNPRLTEDQALHLASHGLRKFEDGYSWKFDPRVSMFAPEDFAVQGSFYWREITAPALILYGRKSWTSDPVADGRAAFFQHKRCVTFEDAGHWIHHDVLDEFLRLLNEFL
;
A
#
# COMPACT_ATOMS: atom_id res chain seq x y z
N MET A 1 -2.89 24.15 32.34
CA MET A 1 -2.35 24.90 31.18
C MET A 1 -1.12 24.20 30.68
N TRP A 2 -1.26 23.37 29.63
CA TRP A 2 -0.14 22.70 28.98
C TRP A 2 0.13 23.44 27.66
N ARG A 3 1.27 24.13 27.57
CA ARG A 3 1.70 24.80 26.34
C ARG A 3 2.28 23.74 25.41
N ALA A 4 1.64 23.54 24.25
CA ALA A 4 2.16 22.73 23.14
C ALA A 4 3.49 23.35 22.67
N ARG A 5 4.56 22.55 22.64
CA ARG A 5 5.78 22.88 21.91
C ARG A 5 5.48 22.75 20.41
N ALA A 6 5.70 23.85 19.70
CA ALA A 6 5.59 23.91 18.25
C ALA A 6 6.40 22.80 17.57
N GLY A 7 5.74 22.10 16.64
CA GLY A 7 6.33 21.04 15.85
C GLY A 7 7.54 21.55 15.05
N ARG A 8 8.61 20.78 15.07
CA ARG A 8 9.71 20.94 14.10
C ARG A 8 9.16 20.55 12.74
N ALA A 9 9.17 21.46 11.78
CA ALA A 9 8.93 21.17 10.38
C ALA A 9 9.92 20.08 9.92
N TYR A 10 9.40 18.97 9.40
CA TYR A 10 10.16 17.79 8.94
C TYR A 10 10.84 18.04 7.58
N SER A 11 11.55 19.17 7.42
CA SER A 11 12.40 19.48 6.27
C SER A 11 13.89 19.47 6.65
N ALA A 12 14.36 18.42 7.35
CA ALA A 12 15.79 18.23 7.57
C ALA A 12 16.42 17.52 6.38
N ARG A 13 17.52 18.07 5.83
CA ARG A 13 18.36 17.39 4.83
C ARG A 13 18.79 16.03 5.38
N MET A 14 18.55 14.98 4.58
CA MET A 14 18.83 13.60 4.92
C MET A 14 20.34 13.40 5.16
N THR A 15 20.69 12.76 6.27
CA THR A 15 22.03 12.22 6.50
C THR A 15 22.04 10.75 6.09
N THR A 16 23.20 10.18 5.77
CA THR A 16 23.34 8.77 5.38
C THR A 16 22.91 7.77 6.48
N GLN A 17 22.78 8.21 7.73
CA GLN A 17 22.23 7.43 8.85
C GLN A 17 20.71 7.31 8.86
N ASP A 18 20.02 8.09 8.02
CA ASP A 18 18.55 8.13 7.96
C ASP A 18 17.96 7.28 6.82
N GLU A 19 18.79 6.56 6.09
CA GLU A 19 18.36 5.70 4.97
C GLU A 19 18.17 4.25 5.42
N PRO A 20 17.14 3.56 4.90
CA PRO A 20 16.93 2.14 5.15
C PRO A 20 17.97 1.28 4.41
N THR A 21 18.16 0.07 4.88
CA THR A 21 18.89 -0.97 4.12
C THR A 21 17.94 -1.70 3.18
N SER A 22 18.46 -2.05 1.99
CA SER A 22 17.72 -2.73 0.92
C SER A 22 17.98 -4.22 0.99
N HIS A 23 16.92 -5.02 1.02
CA HIS A 23 16.96 -6.48 1.12
C HIS A 23 16.06 -7.14 0.10
N HIS A 24 16.26 -8.44 -0.10
CA HIS A 24 15.42 -9.25 -0.98
C HIS A 24 15.13 -10.61 -0.36
N PHE A 25 13.98 -11.17 -0.72
CA PHE A 25 13.61 -12.56 -0.45
C PHE A 25 12.92 -13.14 -1.70
N THR A 26 12.67 -14.44 -1.71
CA THR A 26 11.99 -15.08 -2.84
C THR A 26 10.66 -15.63 -2.42
N SER A 27 9.61 -15.30 -3.16
CA SER A 27 8.26 -15.86 -3.02
C SER A 27 7.78 -16.38 -4.36
N GLN A 28 7.41 -17.66 -4.43
CA GLN A 28 6.89 -18.32 -5.64
C GLN A 28 7.80 -18.09 -6.87
N GLY A 29 9.13 -18.13 -6.68
CA GLY A 29 10.10 -17.93 -7.75
C GLY A 29 10.30 -16.47 -8.19
N VAL A 30 9.64 -15.50 -7.54
CA VAL A 30 9.78 -14.05 -7.79
C VAL A 30 10.64 -13.45 -6.68
N LYS A 31 11.68 -12.69 -7.05
CA LYS A 31 12.52 -11.97 -6.10
C LYS A 31 11.83 -10.68 -5.69
N LEU A 32 11.50 -10.57 -4.41
CA LEU A 32 10.83 -9.41 -3.82
C LEU A 32 11.79 -8.57 -3.00
N HIS A 33 11.60 -7.27 -3.06
CA HIS A 33 12.41 -6.28 -2.37
C HIS A 33 11.68 -5.73 -1.15
N TYR A 34 12.42 -5.43 -0.09
CA TYR A 34 11.94 -4.66 1.04
C TYR A 34 13.03 -3.75 1.61
N LEU A 35 12.59 -2.73 2.31
CA LEU A 35 13.41 -1.78 3.04
C LEU A 35 13.33 -2.06 4.53
N ASP A 36 14.49 -2.16 5.19
CA ASP A 36 14.63 -2.30 6.63
C ASP A 36 15.20 -1.00 7.22
N TRP A 37 14.45 -0.40 8.14
CA TRP A 37 14.81 0.86 8.80
C TRP A 37 15.58 0.66 10.10
N GLY A 38 16.04 -0.57 10.38
CA GLY A 38 16.79 -0.92 11.58
C GLY A 38 15.91 -1.12 12.82
N ASN A 39 16.55 -1.10 14.00
CA ASN A 39 15.92 -1.34 15.30
C ASN A 39 15.30 -2.75 15.43
N SER A 40 16.04 -3.77 15.01
CA SER A 40 15.59 -5.17 14.90
C SER A 40 15.11 -5.80 16.21
N ASP A 41 15.51 -5.25 17.38
CA ASP A 41 15.09 -5.72 18.69
C ASP A 41 13.70 -5.19 19.12
N ALA A 42 13.19 -4.17 18.42
CA ALA A 42 11.87 -3.60 18.68
C ALA A 42 10.74 -4.43 18.03
N PRO A 43 9.48 -4.27 18.47
CA PRO A 43 8.35 -4.90 17.81
C PRO A 43 8.26 -4.50 16.32
N THR A 44 7.91 -5.46 15.46
CA THR A 44 7.86 -5.25 14.01
C THR A 44 6.64 -4.45 13.58
N LEU A 45 6.89 -3.44 12.71
CA LEU A 45 5.89 -2.65 12.00
C LEU A 45 6.10 -2.85 10.49
N LEU A 46 5.21 -3.58 9.85
CA LEU A 46 5.23 -3.84 8.42
C LEU A 46 4.37 -2.81 7.68
N LEU A 47 4.97 -2.13 6.70
CA LEU A 47 4.34 -1.11 5.87
C LEU A 47 4.11 -1.66 4.46
N ILE A 48 2.86 -1.61 3.96
CA ILE A 48 2.47 -2.15 2.65
C ILE A 48 1.81 -1.05 1.82
N HIS A 49 2.39 -0.76 0.67
CA HIS A 49 1.92 0.27 -0.26
C HIS A 49 0.72 -0.18 -1.13
N GLY A 50 0.13 0.75 -1.86
CA GLY A 50 -0.97 0.52 -2.80
C GLY A 50 -0.50 0.19 -4.22
N THR A 51 -1.46 0.00 -5.14
CA THR A 51 -1.16 -0.24 -6.57
C THR A 51 -0.41 0.94 -7.19
N ARG A 52 0.62 0.63 -7.99
CA ARG A 52 1.49 1.59 -8.70
C ARG A 52 2.29 2.52 -7.80
N ASP A 53 2.54 2.08 -6.57
CA ASP A 53 3.34 2.77 -5.57
C ASP A 53 4.59 1.91 -5.24
N HIS A 54 5.32 2.23 -4.18
CA HIS A 54 6.55 1.53 -3.78
C HIS A 54 6.86 1.73 -2.30
N ALA A 55 7.78 0.94 -1.73
CA ALA A 55 8.16 0.97 -0.32
C ALA A 55 8.63 2.36 0.17
N ARG A 56 9.32 3.13 -0.70
CA ARG A 56 9.81 4.47 -0.37
C ARG A 56 8.70 5.51 -0.19
N SER A 57 7.44 5.20 -0.53
CA SER A 57 6.32 6.09 -0.21
C SER A 57 6.04 6.17 1.30
N TRP A 58 6.57 5.22 2.06
CA TRP A 58 6.47 5.17 3.51
C TRP A 58 7.59 5.88 4.25
N ASP A 59 8.57 6.50 3.56
CA ASP A 59 9.78 7.05 4.18
C ASP A 59 9.51 8.02 5.32
N TRP A 60 8.54 8.94 5.16
CA TRP A 60 8.18 9.89 6.23
C TRP A 60 7.58 9.18 7.45
N THR A 61 6.73 8.18 7.20
CA THR A 61 6.12 7.37 8.27
C THR A 61 7.17 6.52 8.97
N ALA A 62 8.03 5.86 8.20
CA ALA A 62 9.09 5.01 8.74
C ALA A 62 10.09 5.79 9.59
N ARG A 63 10.57 6.94 9.12
CA ARG A 63 11.47 7.82 9.90
C ARG A 63 10.86 8.28 11.22
N ALA A 64 9.56 8.57 11.22
CA ALA A 64 8.86 9.01 12.44
C ALA A 64 8.67 7.89 13.47
N LEU A 65 8.73 6.62 13.07
CA LEU A 65 8.40 5.47 13.92
C LEU A 65 9.59 4.57 14.24
N ARG A 66 10.71 4.63 13.48
CA ARG A 66 11.85 3.72 13.57
C ARG A 66 12.54 3.66 14.95
N ASP A 67 12.45 4.71 15.75
CA ASP A 67 13.06 4.74 17.09
C ASP A 67 12.34 3.81 18.08
N ARG A 68 11.09 3.46 17.80
CA ARG A 68 10.23 2.62 18.65
C ARG A 68 9.85 1.29 18.01
N TRP A 69 10.03 1.17 16.70
CA TRP A 69 9.60 0.02 15.91
C TRP A 69 10.72 -0.49 15.01
N HIS A 70 10.81 -1.80 14.84
CA HIS A 70 11.49 -2.40 13.70
C HIS A 70 10.61 -2.18 12.47
N VAL A 71 10.87 -1.11 11.72
CA VAL A 71 10.04 -0.75 10.57
C VAL A 71 10.56 -1.41 9.31
N VAL A 72 9.70 -2.17 8.65
CA VAL A 72 9.97 -2.84 7.37
C VAL A 72 8.93 -2.41 6.35
N ALA A 73 9.35 -2.00 5.15
CA ALA A 73 8.46 -1.59 4.06
C ALA A 73 8.68 -2.49 2.84
N LEU A 74 7.63 -3.20 2.41
CA LEU A 74 7.67 -4.15 1.30
C LEU A 74 7.35 -3.45 -0.02
N ASP A 75 8.12 -3.76 -1.07
CA ASP A 75 7.70 -3.59 -2.46
C ASP A 75 6.88 -4.81 -2.90
N LEU A 76 5.60 -4.63 -3.19
CA LEU A 76 4.76 -5.71 -3.71
C LEU A 76 5.30 -6.21 -5.06
N ARG A 77 5.01 -7.50 -5.41
CA ARG A 77 5.38 -8.05 -6.73
C ARG A 77 4.99 -7.10 -7.85
N GLY A 78 5.90 -6.90 -8.81
CA GLY A 78 5.65 -6.01 -9.95
C GLY A 78 5.75 -4.52 -9.64
N HIS A 79 6.18 -4.13 -8.43
CA HIS A 79 6.34 -2.74 -8.01
C HIS A 79 7.74 -2.47 -7.45
N GLY A 80 8.15 -1.22 -7.45
CA GLY A 80 9.40 -0.77 -6.87
C GLY A 80 10.61 -1.53 -7.39
N ASP A 81 11.41 -2.03 -6.49
CA ASP A 81 12.59 -2.84 -6.83
C ASP A 81 12.34 -4.36 -6.73
N SER A 82 11.07 -4.79 -6.51
CA SER A 82 10.63 -6.16 -6.69
C SER A 82 10.55 -6.55 -8.16
N GLU A 83 10.81 -7.82 -8.46
CA GLU A 83 10.72 -8.33 -9.82
C GLU A 83 9.29 -8.32 -10.38
N TRP A 84 9.23 -8.21 -11.69
CA TRP A 84 8.01 -8.39 -12.48
C TRP A 84 7.93 -9.85 -12.91
N PRO A 85 6.97 -10.65 -12.41
CA PRO A 85 6.82 -12.03 -12.85
C PRO A 85 6.61 -12.07 -14.38
N PRO A 86 7.37 -12.91 -15.11
CA PRO A 86 7.33 -12.95 -16.60
C PRO A 86 5.93 -13.21 -17.15
N ASP A 87 5.18 -14.09 -16.51
CA ASP A 87 3.80 -14.43 -16.85
C ASP A 87 2.77 -13.38 -16.38
N GLY A 88 3.23 -12.35 -15.63
CA GLY A 88 2.38 -11.32 -15.05
C GLY A 88 1.39 -11.89 -14.02
N ALA A 89 1.83 -12.79 -13.18
CA ALA A 89 1.06 -13.41 -12.10
C ALA A 89 0.79 -12.41 -10.97
N TYR A 90 -0.21 -11.55 -11.17
CA TYR A 90 -0.66 -10.51 -10.22
C TYR A 90 -2.00 -10.82 -9.58
N LEU A 91 -2.45 -12.08 -9.64
CA LEU A 91 -3.68 -12.49 -8.96
C LEU A 91 -3.53 -12.38 -7.45
N LEU A 92 -4.61 -12.07 -6.79
CA LEU A 92 -4.65 -11.84 -5.34
C LEU A 92 -4.05 -12.97 -4.51
N PRO A 93 -4.24 -14.27 -4.85
CA PRO A 93 -3.60 -15.38 -4.14
C PRO A 93 -2.06 -15.33 -4.13
N TYR A 94 -1.42 -14.86 -5.20
CA TYR A 94 0.04 -14.70 -5.21
C TYR A 94 0.52 -13.62 -4.27
N HIS A 95 -0.21 -12.49 -4.17
CA HIS A 95 0.08 -11.47 -3.18
C HIS A 95 -0.09 -11.97 -1.74
N LEU A 96 -1.06 -12.87 -1.49
CA LEU A 96 -1.22 -13.49 -0.16
C LEU A 96 0.00 -14.36 0.20
N LEU A 97 0.52 -15.13 -0.76
CA LEU A 97 1.76 -15.90 -0.55
C LEU A 97 2.96 -14.99 -0.29
N ASP A 98 3.07 -13.84 -0.96
CA ASP A 98 4.14 -12.88 -0.70
C ASP A 98 4.08 -12.31 0.72
N ILE A 99 2.88 -11.98 1.20
CA ILE A 99 2.70 -11.50 2.58
C ILE A 99 3.02 -12.61 3.59
N LEU A 100 2.63 -13.86 3.30
CA LEU A 100 2.98 -15.01 4.13
C LEU A 100 4.50 -15.13 4.28
N GLU A 101 5.23 -15.21 3.15
CA GLU A 101 6.68 -15.36 3.14
C GLU A 101 7.39 -14.17 3.83
N MET A 102 6.87 -12.94 3.63
CA MET A 102 7.41 -11.76 4.31
C MET A 102 7.22 -11.85 5.83
N ILE A 103 6.04 -12.24 6.31
CA ILE A 103 5.76 -12.35 7.75
C ILE A 103 6.52 -13.53 8.38
N GLU A 104 6.71 -14.64 7.65
CA GLU A 104 7.56 -15.74 8.11
C GLU A 104 9.04 -15.30 8.23
N LEU A 105 9.56 -14.53 7.27
CA LEU A 105 10.90 -13.96 7.31
C LEU A 105 11.11 -13.04 8.52
N LEU A 106 10.08 -12.28 8.91
CA LEU A 106 10.12 -11.38 10.09
C LEU A 106 10.07 -12.13 11.43
N GLY A 107 9.81 -13.44 11.41
CA GLY A 107 9.84 -14.31 12.58
C GLY A 107 8.46 -14.70 13.11
N PRO A 108 8.42 -15.46 14.22
CA PRO A 108 7.19 -16.08 14.71
C PRO A 108 6.26 -15.11 15.48
N ALA A 109 6.76 -13.95 15.92
CA ALA A 109 5.96 -12.99 16.68
C ALA A 109 4.89 -12.31 15.81
N PRO A 110 3.69 -12.04 16.33
CA PRO A 110 2.67 -11.30 15.59
C PRO A 110 3.16 -9.89 15.21
N VAL A 111 2.95 -9.50 13.96
CA VAL A 111 3.37 -8.20 13.42
C VAL A 111 2.26 -7.15 13.53
N THR A 112 2.64 -5.88 13.65
CA THR A 112 1.73 -4.76 13.44
C THR A 112 1.85 -4.31 11.98
N VAL A 113 0.71 -4.04 11.31
CA VAL A 113 0.70 -3.70 9.88
C VAL A 113 0.02 -2.36 9.63
N VAL A 114 0.62 -1.52 8.79
CA VAL A 114 -0.02 -0.34 8.19
C VAL A 114 -0.06 -0.55 6.68
N ALA A 115 -1.24 -0.55 6.09
CA ALA A 115 -1.40 -0.89 4.69
C ALA A 115 -2.33 0.08 3.95
N HIS A 116 -1.88 0.54 2.78
CA HIS A 116 -2.59 1.49 1.94
C HIS A 116 -3.28 0.79 0.77
N SER A 117 -4.49 1.23 0.44
CA SER A 117 -5.19 0.88 -0.79
C SER A 117 -5.20 -0.63 -1.07
N PHE A 118 -4.67 -1.09 -2.21
CA PHE A 118 -4.58 -2.50 -2.59
C PHE A 118 -3.79 -3.33 -1.57
N GLY A 119 -2.70 -2.80 -1.02
CA GLY A 119 -1.94 -3.48 0.03
C GLY A 119 -2.80 -3.84 1.25
N GLY A 120 -3.68 -2.93 1.68
CA GLY A 120 -4.63 -3.21 2.76
C GLY A 120 -5.69 -4.25 2.39
N ASN A 121 -6.08 -4.32 1.11
CA ASN A 121 -6.99 -5.37 0.63
C ASN A 121 -6.35 -6.77 0.71
N VAL A 122 -5.06 -6.88 0.35
CA VAL A 122 -4.29 -8.12 0.49
C VAL A 122 -4.14 -8.50 1.96
N VAL A 123 -3.66 -7.54 2.79
CA VAL A 123 -3.40 -7.78 4.22
C VAL A 123 -4.68 -8.12 4.99
N ALA A 124 -5.82 -7.52 4.64
CA ALA A 124 -7.10 -7.85 5.27
C ALA A 124 -7.50 -9.33 5.07
N ARG A 125 -7.20 -9.89 3.89
CA ARG A 125 -7.42 -11.33 3.64
C ARG A 125 -6.43 -12.19 4.41
N TYR A 126 -5.16 -11.82 4.41
CA TYR A 126 -4.13 -12.50 5.20
C TYR A 126 -4.51 -12.53 6.68
N ALA A 127 -4.88 -11.38 7.24
CA ALA A 127 -5.28 -11.24 8.65
C ALA A 127 -6.55 -12.03 9.02
N GLY A 128 -7.45 -12.26 8.08
CA GLY A 128 -8.61 -13.14 8.29
C GLY A 128 -8.27 -14.63 8.18
N ILE A 129 -7.21 -15.01 7.44
CA ILE A 129 -6.75 -16.40 7.32
C ILE A 129 -5.84 -16.78 8.50
N TYR A 130 -4.96 -15.85 8.93
CA TYR A 130 -3.97 -16.05 10.00
C TYR A 130 -4.10 -14.94 11.07
N PRO A 131 -5.25 -14.86 11.79
CA PRO A 131 -5.50 -13.77 12.75
C PRO A 131 -4.48 -13.73 13.89
N GLU A 132 -3.88 -14.87 14.27
CA GLU A 132 -2.86 -14.99 15.30
C GLU A 132 -1.52 -14.36 14.91
N ARG A 133 -1.27 -14.13 13.61
CA ARG A 133 -0.04 -13.51 13.10
C ARG A 133 -0.10 -11.98 13.06
N ILE A 134 -1.24 -11.38 13.39
CA ILE A 134 -1.45 -9.93 13.35
C ILE A 134 -1.72 -9.40 14.76
N ARG A 135 -0.89 -8.47 15.23
CA ARG A 135 -1.04 -7.79 16.52
C ARG A 135 -2.02 -6.62 16.45
N LYS A 136 -1.87 -5.75 15.46
CA LYS A 136 -2.72 -4.61 15.15
C LYS A 136 -2.68 -4.36 13.65
N ILE A 137 -3.73 -3.73 13.10
CA ILE A 137 -3.79 -3.40 11.69
C ILE A 137 -4.34 -2.00 11.47
N VAL A 138 -3.70 -1.23 10.58
CA VAL A 138 -4.15 0.09 10.14
C VAL A 138 -4.45 0.03 8.65
N PHE A 139 -5.69 0.28 8.28
CA PHE A 139 -6.16 0.37 6.90
C PHE A 139 -6.19 1.84 6.47
N VAL A 140 -5.31 2.21 5.55
CA VAL A 140 -5.24 3.57 5.01
C VAL A 140 -6.00 3.60 3.68
N ASP A 141 -7.25 4.01 3.72
CA ASP A 141 -8.21 4.10 2.59
C ASP A 141 -8.24 2.80 1.74
N SER A 142 -8.46 1.65 2.36
CA SER A 142 -8.03 0.36 1.79
C SER A 142 -8.96 -0.86 1.98
N LEU A 143 -10.25 -0.69 2.22
CA LEU A 143 -11.15 -1.84 2.42
C LEU A 143 -11.65 -2.52 1.13
N GLY A 144 -10.95 -2.34 -0.01
CA GLY A 144 -11.22 -3.04 -1.26
C GLY A 144 -12.52 -2.64 -1.95
N PRO A 145 -13.09 -3.52 -2.81
CA PRO A 145 -14.27 -3.19 -3.58
C PRO A 145 -15.47 -2.81 -2.71
N THR A 146 -16.20 -1.80 -3.15
CA THR A 146 -17.39 -1.29 -2.48
C THR A 146 -18.61 -2.15 -2.83
N PRO A 147 -19.73 -2.07 -2.07
CA PRO A 147 -20.99 -2.71 -2.45
C PRO A 147 -21.46 -2.33 -3.87
N ASP A 148 -21.23 -1.07 -4.29
CA ASP A 148 -21.56 -0.61 -5.64
C ASP A 148 -20.69 -1.29 -6.72
N ASN A 149 -19.40 -1.53 -6.44
CA ASN A 149 -18.56 -2.30 -7.35
C ASN A 149 -19.13 -3.70 -7.57
N TYR A 150 -19.47 -4.41 -6.51
CA TYR A 150 -20.10 -5.73 -6.62
C TYR A 150 -21.44 -5.69 -7.37
N GLY A 151 -22.28 -4.69 -7.10
CA GLY A 151 -23.53 -4.47 -7.82
C GLY A 151 -23.32 -4.24 -9.32
N ASN A 152 -22.35 -3.45 -9.70
CA ASN A 152 -22.01 -3.19 -11.10
C ASN A 152 -21.43 -4.43 -11.78
N TRP A 153 -20.53 -5.15 -11.14
CA TRP A 153 -19.96 -6.39 -11.67
C TRP A 153 -21.01 -7.50 -11.85
N ALA A 154 -22.01 -7.57 -10.97
CA ALA A 154 -23.14 -8.50 -11.13
C ALA A 154 -23.97 -8.16 -12.37
N LYS A 155 -24.19 -6.87 -12.66
CA LYS A 155 -24.91 -6.41 -13.86
C LYS A 155 -24.14 -6.70 -15.16
N GLU A 156 -22.82 -6.51 -15.16
CA GLU A 156 -21.97 -6.81 -16.31
C GLU A 156 -21.88 -8.30 -16.61
N GLY A 157 -21.89 -9.11 -15.58
CA GLY A 157 -21.76 -10.55 -15.63
C GLY A 157 -20.32 -11.06 -15.85
N PRO A 158 -20.04 -12.30 -15.44
CA PRO A 158 -18.67 -12.83 -15.42
C PRO A 158 -18.06 -12.99 -16.83
N VAL A 159 -18.87 -13.39 -17.82
CA VAL A 159 -18.38 -13.64 -19.20
C VAL A 159 -17.84 -12.34 -19.82
N LYS A 160 -18.59 -11.23 -19.69
CA LYS A 160 -18.14 -9.93 -20.22
C LYS A 160 -16.85 -9.49 -19.52
N ARG A 161 -16.82 -9.55 -18.19
CA ARG A 161 -15.65 -9.17 -17.39
C ARG A 161 -14.41 -9.99 -17.74
N SER A 162 -14.55 -11.31 -17.94
CA SER A 162 -13.44 -12.17 -18.36
C SER A 162 -12.94 -11.84 -19.76
N ARG A 163 -13.84 -11.54 -20.72
CA ARG A 163 -13.44 -11.08 -22.05
C ARG A 163 -12.65 -9.78 -22.01
N ASP A 164 -13.15 -8.81 -21.24
CA ASP A 164 -12.50 -7.50 -21.11
C ASP A 164 -11.11 -7.64 -20.46
N TRP A 165 -11.00 -8.46 -19.41
CA TRP A 165 -9.72 -8.75 -18.76
C TRP A 165 -8.73 -9.44 -19.71
N ILE A 166 -9.15 -10.46 -20.46
CA ILE A 166 -8.30 -11.14 -21.44
C ILE A 166 -7.81 -10.16 -22.51
N ALA A 167 -8.68 -9.29 -23.03
CA ALA A 167 -8.30 -8.28 -24.00
C ALA A 167 -7.26 -7.31 -23.44
N GLN A 168 -7.51 -6.75 -22.24
CA GLN A 168 -6.58 -5.85 -21.57
C GLN A 168 -5.20 -6.51 -21.32
N ARG A 169 -5.18 -7.77 -20.92
CA ARG A 169 -3.94 -8.54 -20.69
C ARG A 169 -3.15 -8.75 -21.97
N ARG A 170 -3.81 -9.07 -23.07
CA ARG A 170 -3.17 -9.19 -24.40
C ARG A 170 -2.57 -7.87 -24.85
N ASP A 171 -3.34 -6.79 -24.75
CA ASP A 171 -2.89 -5.46 -25.17
C ASP A 171 -1.70 -4.99 -24.31
N ALA A 172 -1.75 -5.21 -22.99
CA ALA A 172 -0.65 -4.87 -22.09
C ALA A 172 0.64 -5.65 -22.38
N GLY A 173 0.55 -6.90 -22.83
CA GLY A 173 1.71 -7.70 -23.24
C GLY A 173 2.42 -7.14 -24.48
N LEU A 174 1.73 -6.32 -25.28
CA LEU A 174 2.27 -5.66 -26.47
C LEU A 174 2.75 -4.23 -26.19
N MET A 175 2.39 -3.65 -25.04
CA MET A 175 2.74 -2.28 -24.71
C MET A 175 4.21 -2.17 -24.30
N GLN A 176 4.90 -1.22 -24.91
CA GLN A 176 6.19 -0.75 -24.40
C GLN A 176 5.95 0.20 -23.22
N PRO A 177 6.69 0.06 -22.11
CA PRO A 177 6.61 1.00 -21.00
C PRO A 177 6.87 2.43 -21.49
N ARG A 178 5.96 3.35 -21.13
CA ARG A 178 6.08 4.75 -21.53
C ARG A 178 7.33 5.39 -20.92
N ARG A 179 8.14 6.04 -21.76
CA ARG A 179 9.29 6.82 -21.32
C ARG A 179 8.88 8.24 -20.91
N LEU A 180 9.54 8.73 -19.88
CA LEU A 180 9.52 10.10 -19.39
C LEU A 180 10.89 10.70 -19.65
N ALA A 181 10.96 12.00 -19.96
CA ALA A 181 12.24 12.63 -20.22
C ALA A 181 13.06 12.84 -18.93
N SER A 182 12.38 13.08 -17.80
CA SER A 182 13.04 13.38 -16.53
C SER A 182 12.25 12.87 -15.30
N ILE A 183 12.88 12.96 -14.12
CA ILE A 183 12.25 12.72 -12.83
C ILE A 183 11.16 13.78 -12.56
N GLU A 184 11.40 15.02 -12.95
CA GLU A 184 10.48 16.15 -12.81
C GLU A 184 9.19 15.91 -13.60
N ASP A 185 9.28 15.31 -14.79
CA ASP A 185 8.09 14.88 -15.55
C ASP A 185 7.29 13.82 -14.79
N GLY A 186 8.00 12.91 -14.09
CA GLY A 186 7.38 11.94 -13.21
C GLY A 186 6.66 12.61 -12.04
N ALA A 187 7.33 13.54 -11.36
CA ALA A 187 6.78 14.31 -10.26
C ALA A 187 5.54 15.13 -10.69
N ALA A 188 5.61 15.77 -11.85
CA ALA A 188 4.48 16.51 -12.40
C ALA A 188 3.27 15.60 -12.66
N ARG A 189 3.48 14.35 -13.13
CA ARG A 189 2.42 13.35 -13.30
C ARG A 189 1.82 12.91 -11.99
N MET A 190 2.65 12.66 -10.97
CA MET A 190 2.16 12.31 -9.64
C MET A 190 1.29 13.42 -9.06
N ARG A 191 1.70 14.68 -9.17
CA ARG A 191 0.90 15.83 -8.74
C ARG A 191 -0.40 16.01 -9.54
N LYS A 192 -0.42 15.61 -10.81
CA LYS A 192 -1.67 15.58 -11.59
C LYS A 192 -2.66 14.54 -11.05
N THR A 193 -2.17 13.41 -10.54
CA THR A 193 -2.99 12.34 -9.96
C THR A 193 -3.37 12.65 -8.50
N ASN A 194 -2.43 13.16 -7.71
CA ASN A 194 -2.66 13.67 -6.37
C ASN A 194 -2.19 15.14 -6.27
N PRO A 195 -3.09 16.13 -6.50
CA PRO A 195 -2.75 17.55 -6.44
C PRO A 195 -2.36 18.08 -5.04
N ARG A 196 -2.51 17.24 -3.99
CA ARG A 196 -2.13 17.59 -2.61
C ARG A 196 -0.67 17.36 -2.31
N LEU A 197 0.03 16.58 -3.14
CA LEU A 197 1.47 16.38 -2.97
C LEU A 197 2.21 17.71 -3.07
N THR A 198 3.09 17.97 -2.11
CA THR A 198 4.08 19.04 -2.24
C THR A 198 5.05 18.70 -3.38
N GLU A 199 5.80 19.68 -3.85
CA GLU A 199 6.82 19.46 -4.88
C GLU A 199 7.90 18.50 -4.39
N ASP A 200 8.38 18.66 -3.15
CA ASP A 200 9.38 17.78 -2.53
C ASP A 200 8.87 16.34 -2.40
N GLN A 201 7.62 16.14 -1.97
CA GLN A 201 7.01 14.81 -1.93
C GLN A 201 6.95 14.18 -3.32
N ALA A 202 6.49 14.92 -4.32
CA ALA A 202 6.37 14.41 -5.68
C ALA A 202 7.73 14.06 -6.30
N LEU A 203 8.76 14.89 -6.07
CA LEU A 203 10.13 14.63 -6.50
C LEU A 203 10.73 13.40 -5.81
N HIS A 204 10.53 13.27 -4.49
CA HIS A 204 10.99 12.08 -3.72
C HIS A 204 10.35 10.80 -4.27
N LEU A 205 9.03 10.79 -4.38
CA LEU A 205 8.29 9.63 -4.89
C LEU A 205 8.70 9.28 -6.33
N ALA A 206 8.84 10.27 -7.21
CA ALA A 206 9.29 10.05 -8.58
C ALA A 206 10.74 9.54 -8.65
N SER A 207 11.65 10.08 -7.81
CA SER A 207 13.05 9.66 -7.78
C SER A 207 13.22 8.19 -7.43
N HIS A 208 12.38 7.67 -6.51
CA HIS A 208 12.41 6.28 -6.10
C HIS A 208 11.50 5.38 -6.95
N GLY A 209 10.42 5.93 -7.51
CA GLY A 209 9.45 5.22 -8.34
C GLY A 209 9.83 5.07 -9.82
N LEU A 210 10.91 5.73 -10.26
CA LEU A 210 11.38 5.69 -11.65
C LEU A 210 12.71 4.94 -11.77
N ARG A 211 12.86 4.18 -12.85
CA ARG A 211 14.11 3.55 -13.29
C ARG A 211 14.63 4.26 -14.53
N LYS A 212 15.94 4.55 -14.54
CA LYS A 212 16.62 5.18 -15.67
C LYS A 212 16.92 4.14 -16.75
N PHE A 213 16.75 4.53 -18.01
CA PHE A 213 17.11 3.83 -19.23
C PHE A 213 17.93 4.76 -20.12
N GLU A 214 18.48 4.27 -21.21
CA GLU A 214 19.24 5.09 -22.18
C GLU A 214 18.37 6.18 -22.81
N ASP A 215 17.09 5.86 -23.07
CA ASP A 215 16.10 6.72 -23.74
C ASP A 215 15.16 7.47 -22.76
N GLY A 216 15.51 7.55 -21.47
CA GLY A 216 14.74 8.26 -20.46
C GLY A 216 14.43 7.46 -19.19
N TYR A 217 13.26 7.67 -18.61
CA TYR A 217 12.83 7.05 -17.36
C TYR A 217 11.53 6.28 -17.56
N SER A 218 11.32 5.22 -16.79
CA SER A 218 10.06 4.50 -16.74
C SER A 218 9.69 4.16 -15.30
N TRP A 219 8.38 4.06 -15.03
CA TRP A 219 7.90 3.63 -13.73
C TRP A 219 8.40 2.24 -13.37
N LYS A 220 8.73 2.04 -12.10
CA LYS A 220 9.13 0.76 -11.52
C LYS A 220 7.94 -0.17 -11.23
N PHE A 221 6.79 0.04 -11.83
CA PHE A 221 5.67 -0.89 -11.74
C PHE A 221 5.30 -1.46 -13.11
N ASP A 222 4.96 -2.72 -13.13
CA ASP A 222 4.44 -3.37 -14.34
C ASP A 222 3.04 -2.80 -14.64
N PRO A 223 2.75 -2.37 -15.88
CA PRO A 223 1.42 -1.90 -16.25
C PRO A 223 0.28 -2.87 -15.93
N ARG A 224 0.59 -4.16 -15.83
CA ARG A 224 -0.38 -5.24 -15.55
C ARG A 224 -0.80 -5.35 -14.08
N VAL A 225 -0.13 -4.70 -13.13
CA VAL A 225 -0.41 -4.82 -11.67
C VAL A 225 -1.81 -4.35 -11.24
N SER A 226 -2.49 -3.57 -12.07
CA SER A 226 -3.85 -3.10 -11.82
C SER A 226 -4.92 -3.81 -12.66
N MET A 227 -4.56 -4.88 -13.38
CA MET A 227 -5.46 -5.66 -14.22
C MET A 227 -6.01 -6.86 -13.43
N PHE A 228 -6.87 -6.57 -12.47
CA PHE A 228 -7.47 -7.58 -11.61
C PHE A 228 -8.38 -8.51 -12.40
N ALA A 229 -8.19 -9.82 -12.22
CA ALA A 229 -9.10 -10.82 -12.80
C ALA A 229 -10.47 -10.76 -12.10
N PRO A 230 -11.56 -11.14 -12.78
CA PRO A 230 -12.87 -11.24 -12.14
C PRO A 230 -12.86 -12.12 -10.89
N GLU A 231 -12.02 -13.15 -10.86
CA GLU A 231 -11.86 -14.11 -9.77
C GLU A 231 -11.19 -13.51 -8.53
N ASP A 232 -10.35 -12.46 -8.66
CA ASP A 232 -9.65 -11.84 -7.53
C ASP A 232 -10.61 -11.32 -6.45
N PHE A 233 -11.80 -10.90 -6.87
CA PHE A 233 -12.82 -10.38 -5.98
C PHE A 233 -14.11 -11.21 -6.01
N ALA A 234 -14.08 -12.45 -6.50
CA ALA A 234 -15.23 -13.34 -6.49
C ALA A 234 -15.70 -13.66 -5.06
N VAL A 235 -14.75 -13.81 -4.14
CA VAL A 235 -15.04 -13.90 -2.70
C VAL A 235 -15.00 -12.50 -2.09
N GLN A 236 -16.14 -12.10 -1.52
CA GLN A 236 -16.24 -10.78 -0.87
C GLN A 236 -15.28 -10.67 0.32
N GLY A 237 -14.64 -9.51 0.47
CA GLY A 237 -13.70 -9.23 1.56
C GLY A 237 -14.30 -9.43 2.95
N SER A 238 -15.61 -9.21 3.11
CA SER A 238 -16.34 -9.35 4.36
C SER A 238 -16.24 -10.74 5.01
N PHE A 239 -16.02 -11.80 4.24
CA PHE A 239 -15.80 -13.14 4.79
C PHE A 239 -14.49 -13.21 5.57
N TYR A 240 -13.45 -12.52 5.12
CA TYR A 240 -12.15 -12.45 5.80
C TYR A 240 -12.17 -11.43 6.95
N TRP A 241 -12.82 -10.27 6.75
CA TRP A 241 -12.83 -9.21 7.77
C TRP A 241 -13.47 -9.62 9.09
N ARG A 242 -14.46 -10.51 9.04
CA ARG A 242 -15.13 -11.06 10.24
C ARG A 242 -14.21 -11.92 11.10
N GLU A 243 -13.19 -12.54 10.49
CA GLU A 243 -12.24 -13.41 11.16
C GLU A 243 -11.06 -12.62 11.78
N ILE A 244 -10.93 -11.32 11.46
CA ILE A 244 -9.88 -10.47 12.02
C ILE A 244 -10.16 -10.20 13.50
N THR A 245 -9.33 -10.76 14.37
CA THR A 245 -9.41 -10.56 15.83
C THR A 245 -8.55 -9.41 16.33
N ALA A 246 -7.54 -9.00 15.54
CA ALA A 246 -6.66 -7.89 15.86
C ALA A 246 -7.42 -6.54 15.90
N PRO A 247 -7.06 -5.63 16.83
CA PRO A 247 -7.56 -4.26 16.77
C PRO A 247 -7.27 -3.60 15.43
N ALA A 248 -8.30 -3.06 14.78
CA ALA A 248 -8.24 -2.44 13.47
C ALA A 248 -8.49 -0.93 13.55
N LEU A 249 -7.61 -0.13 12.95
CA LEU A 249 -7.81 1.30 12.71
C LEU A 249 -8.13 1.49 11.21
N ILE A 250 -9.34 1.94 10.90
CA ILE A 250 -9.82 2.14 9.55
C ILE A 250 -9.85 3.64 9.26
N LEU A 251 -9.00 4.07 8.32
CA LEU A 251 -8.84 5.46 7.93
C LEU A 251 -9.48 5.70 6.56
N TYR A 252 -10.24 6.78 6.46
CA TYR A 252 -10.90 7.22 5.24
C TYR A 252 -10.60 8.70 4.97
N GLY A 253 -10.26 9.03 3.72
CA GLY A 253 -10.13 10.40 3.27
C GLY A 253 -11.43 10.91 2.66
N ARG A 254 -12.02 11.97 3.20
CA ARG A 254 -13.32 12.51 2.71
C ARG A 254 -13.28 12.90 1.24
N LYS A 255 -12.12 13.25 0.73
CA LYS A 255 -11.92 13.65 -0.67
C LYS A 255 -11.35 12.52 -1.54
N SER A 256 -11.38 11.27 -1.03
CA SER A 256 -11.04 10.08 -1.79
C SER A 256 -12.12 9.77 -2.83
N TRP A 257 -11.73 9.05 -3.89
CA TRP A 257 -12.68 8.48 -4.86
C TRP A 257 -13.33 7.17 -4.37
N THR A 258 -12.89 6.62 -3.23
CA THR A 258 -13.52 5.45 -2.61
C THR A 258 -14.75 5.91 -1.83
N SER A 259 -15.64 4.97 -1.48
CA SER A 259 -16.75 5.28 -0.58
C SER A 259 -16.34 5.18 0.89
N ASP A 260 -17.04 5.91 1.75
CA ASP A 260 -16.87 5.86 3.20
C ASP A 260 -17.23 4.46 3.71
N PRO A 261 -16.28 3.72 4.31
CA PRO A 261 -16.51 2.34 4.74
C PRO A 261 -17.48 2.22 5.92
N VAL A 262 -17.73 3.29 6.65
CA VAL A 262 -18.76 3.34 7.70
C VAL A 262 -20.14 3.52 7.05
N ALA A 263 -20.26 4.45 6.11
CA ALA A 263 -21.51 4.75 5.44
C ALA A 263 -22.02 3.61 4.55
N ASP A 264 -21.10 2.87 3.87
CA ASP A 264 -21.44 1.75 3.00
C ASP A 264 -21.49 0.39 3.71
N GLY A 265 -21.25 0.36 5.02
CA GLY A 265 -21.38 -0.81 5.86
C GLY A 265 -20.17 -1.74 5.91
N ARG A 266 -19.11 -1.52 5.10
CA ARG A 266 -17.92 -2.40 5.10
C ARG A 266 -17.21 -2.46 6.45
N ALA A 267 -17.14 -1.34 7.16
CA ALA A 267 -16.53 -1.29 8.49
C ALA A 267 -17.27 -2.15 9.54
N ALA A 268 -18.57 -2.41 9.35
CA ALA A 268 -19.37 -3.17 10.31
C ALA A 268 -18.88 -4.62 10.50
N PHE A 269 -18.18 -5.18 9.53
CA PHE A 269 -17.69 -6.56 9.58
C PHE A 269 -16.50 -6.79 10.53
N PHE A 270 -15.79 -5.73 10.93
CA PHE A 270 -14.66 -5.85 11.86
C PHE A 270 -15.15 -5.91 13.32
N GLN A 271 -14.63 -6.88 14.09
CA GLN A 271 -15.01 -7.08 15.50
C GLN A 271 -14.48 -5.94 16.39
N HIS A 272 -13.21 -5.61 16.26
CA HIS A 272 -12.50 -4.60 17.05
C HIS A 272 -11.99 -3.48 16.15
N LYS A 273 -12.77 -2.42 15.99
CA LYS A 273 -12.43 -1.33 15.08
C LYS A 273 -12.55 0.05 15.70
N ARG A 274 -11.69 0.95 15.23
CA ARG A 274 -11.84 2.40 15.32
C ARG A 274 -11.83 2.94 13.90
N CYS A 275 -12.83 3.77 13.54
CA CYS A 275 -12.89 4.42 12.23
C CYS A 275 -12.61 5.91 12.40
N VAL A 276 -11.78 6.47 11.52
CA VAL A 276 -11.45 7.90 11.52
C VAL A 276 -11.53 8.42 10.09
N THR A 277 -12.25 9.51 9.91
CA THR A 277 -12.33 10.24 8.64
C THR A 277 -11.49 11.50 8.71
N PHE A 278 -10.64 11.71 7.70
CA PHE A 278 -9.86 12.91 7.50
C PHE A 278 -10.56 13.82 6.49
N GLU A 279 -11.06 14.95 6.93
CA GLU A 279 -11.88 15.85 6.10
C GLU A 279 -11.11 16.47 4.93
N ASP A 280 -9.80 16.70 5.12
CA ASP A 280 -8.93 17.34 4.14
C ASP A 280 -8.00 16.37 3.38
N ALA A 281 -8.16 15.06 3.55
CA ALA A 281 -7.39 14.06 2.84
C ALA A 281 -8.18 13.41 1.70
N GLY A 282 -7.44 13.04 0.62
CA GLY A 282 -7.89 12.13 -0.43
C GLY A 282 -7.45 10.70 -0.13
N HIS A 283 -7.14 9.95 -1.20
CA HIS A 283 -6.76 8.54 -1.10
C HIS A 283 -5.41 8.31 -0.41
N TRP A 284 -4.48 9.26 -0.50
CA TRP A 284 -3.14 9.15 0.08
C TRP A 284 -3.04 9.91 1.41
N ILE A 285 -3.82 9.50 2.42
CA ILE A 285 -3.90 10.14 3.74
C ILE A 285 -2.51 10.37 4.35
N HIS A 286 -1.63 9.36 4.23
CA HIS A 286 -0.26 9.38 4.75
C HIS A 286 0.68 10.40 4.07
N HIS A 287 0.25 11.00 2.95
CA HIS A 287 0.91 12.12 2.29
C HIS A 287 0.16 13.43 2.48
N ASP A 288 -1.17 13.38 2.33
CA ASP A 288 -2.02 14.56 2.28
C ASP A 288 -2.08 15.31 3.63
N VAL A 289 -2.06 14.56 4.75
CA VAL A 289 -2.19 15.08 6.13
C VAL A 289 -1.23 14.35 7.07
N LEU A 290 0.05 14.30 6.69
CA LEU A 290 1.09 13.50 7.35
C LEU A 290 1.15 13.69 8.88
N ASP A 291 1.16 14.92 9.36
CA ASP A 291 1.31 15.19 10.81
C ASP A 291 0.12 14.66 11.62
N GLU A 292 -1.09 14.82 11.11
CA GLU A 292 -2.29 14.29 11.75
C GLU A 292 -2.33 12.76 11.68
N PHE A 293 -1.95 12.19 10.55
CA PHE A 293 -1.81 10.74 10.36
C PHE A 293 -0.79 10.14 11.35
N LEU A 294 0.40 10.74 11.47
CA LEU A 294 1.43 10.29 12.41
C LEU A 294 1.00 10.41 13.88
N ARG A 295 0.30 11.49 14.24
CA ARG A 295 -0.25 11.65 15.58
C ARG A 295 -1.22 10.52 15.91
N LEU A 296 -2.13 10.20 14.99
CA LEU A 296 -3.10 9.12 15.15
C LEU A 296 -2.45 7.73 15.20
N LEU A 297 -1.43 7.49 14.36
CA LEU A 297 -0.64 6.25 14.43
C LEU A 297 0.04 6.10 15.79
N ASN A 298 0.71 7.14 16.30
CA ASN A 298 1.38 7.11 17.60
C ASN A 298 0.42 6.86 18.77
N GLU A 299 -0.84 7.26 18.64
CA GLU A 299 -1.89 6.98 19.62
C GLU A 299 -2.39 5.54 19.56
N PHE A 300 -2.49 4.98 18.36
CA PHE A 300 -3.06 3.66 18.15
C PHE A 300 -2.03 2.53 18.31
N LEU A 301 -0.80 2.70 17.79
CA LEU A 301 0.28 1.70 17.83
C LEU A 301 0.85 1.54 19.24
#